data_9a89c54fe9c4a030a8529623806414aa
#
_entry.id   9a89c54fe9c4a030a8529623806414aa
#
_cell.length_a   1.000
_cell.length_b   1.000
_cell.length_c   1.000
_cell.angle_alpha   90.00
_cell.angle_beta   90.00
_cell.angle_gamma   90.00
#
_symmetry.space_group_name_H-M   'P 1'
#
loop_
_entity.id
_entity.type
_entity.pdbx_description
1 polymer ?
#
loop_
_entity_poly.entity_id
_entity_poly.type
_entity_poly.pdbx_seq_one_letter_code
_entity_poly.pdbx_strand_id
1 'polypeptide(L)'
;RAAGRRPLPVHIAVDTGMHRLGTDAGAAPAVAEMLRLPGLEVRGLFTHLAVADSPAPEDAAFTRTQLDAFEALARKLRGAGYTLPPLHAQASCGILNQPQPDCGYARPGIALYGALSTAGCAARLHPVLAPALALRARVVSVRRVPPGEGAGYGLAFRARRSTRLAVVAIGYA
;
A
#
# COMPACT_ATOMS: atom_id res chain seq x y z
N ARG A 1 -30.68 0.47 -22.13
CA ARG A 1 -30.76 1.06 -20.74
C ARG A 1 -31.67 0.16 -19.93
N ALA A 2 -31.15 -0.62 -18.96
CA ALA A 2 -32.00 -1.26 -17.95
C ALA A 2 -32.60 -0.13 -17.08
N ALA A 3 -33.90 0.06 -17.18
CA ALA A 3 -34.65 1.08 -16.46
C ALA A 3 -34.42 0.90 -14.93
N GLY A 4 -33.98 1.97 -14.25
CA GLY A 4 -33.97 2.07 -12.81
C GLY A 4 -32.67 1.70 -12.04
N ARG A 5 -31.58 1.27 -12.70
CA ARG A 5 -30.32 1.02 -11.99
C ARG A 5 -29.50 2.31 -11.84
N ARG A 6 -29.12 2.63 -10.60
CA ARG A 6 -28.18 3.73 -10.34
C ARG A 6 -26.80 3.41 -10.93
N PRO A 7 -26.06 4.40 -11.47
CA PRO A 7 -24.69 4.19 -11.90
C PRO A 7 -23.83 3.61 -10.78
N LEU A 8 -22.94 2.68 -11.12
CA LEU A 8 -22.02 2.07 -10.17
C LEU A 8 -20.86 3.06 -9.90
N PRO A 9 -20.64 3.50 -8.65
CA PRO A 9 -19.50 4.33 -8.32
C PRO A 9 -18.21 3.51 -8.39
N VAL A 10 -17.23 4.00 -9.14
CA VAL A 10 -15.95 3.32 -9.38
C VAL A 10 -14.77 4.29 -9.32
N HIS A 11 -13.58 3.75 -9.08
CA HIS A 11 -12.32 4.43 -9.32
C HIS A 11 -11.55 3.70 -10.41
N ILE A 12 -10.96 4.43 -11.36
CA ILE A 12 -10.12 3.87 -12.42
C ILE A 12 -8.68 3.76 -11.89
N ALA A 13 -8.13 2.55 -11.97
CA ALA A 13 -6.72 2.30 -11.66
C ALA A 13 -5.84 2.52 -12.89
N VAL A 14 -4.72 3.21 -12.70
CA VAL A 14 -3.67 3.43 -13.70
C VAL A 14 -2.39 2.79 -13.21
N ASP A 15 -1.82 1.92 -14.01
CA ASP A 15 -0.51 1.35 -13.74
C ASP A 15 0.59 2.30 -14.24
N THR A 16 1.40 2.75 -13.31
CA THR A 16 2.56 3.62 -13.56
C THR A 16 3.88 2.94 -13.20
N GLY A 17 3.87 1.61 -12.98
CA GLY A 17 5.06 0.84 -12.66
C GLY A 17 4.94 -0.09 -11.45
N MET A 18 3.75 -0.23 -10.84
CA MET A 18 3.49 -1.25 -9.82
C MET A 18 3.27 -2.64 -10.44
N HIS A 19 2.78 -2.70 -11.68
CA HIS A 19 2.51 -3.90 -12.47
C HIS A 19 1.62 -4.95 -11.78
N ARG A 20 0.61 -4.46 -11.07
CA ARG A 20 -0.32 -5.31 -10.33
C ARG A 20 -1.76 -5.20 -10.84
N LEU A 21 -2.26 -3.99 -10.99
CA LEU A 21 -3.61 -3.66 -11.43
C LEU A 21 -3.61 -2.31 -12.13
N GLY A 22 -4.52 -2.13 -13.08
CA GLY A 22 -4.74 -0.87 -13.76
C GLY A 22 -4.46 -0.94 -15.25
N THR A 23 -4.87 0.10 -15.96
CA THR A 23 -4.51 0.32 -17.35
C THR A 23 -3.18 1.04 -17.43
N ASP A 24 -2.43 0.83 -18.51
CA ASP A 24 -1.15 1.52 -18.75
C ASP A 24 -1.31 3.05 -18.75
N ALA A 25 -0.36 3.76 -18.12
CA ALA A 25 -0.35 5.22 -18.07
C ALA A 25 -0.24 5.88 -19.46
N GLY A 26 0.32 5.19 -20.45
CA GLY A 26 0.36 5.63 -21.84
C GLY A 26 -0.97 5.53 -22.57
N ALA A 27 -1.90 4.69 -22.07
CA ALA A 27 -3.17 4.38 -22.71
C ALA A 27 -4.29 5.41 -22.43
N ALA A 28 -4.01 6.70 -22.64
CA ALA A 28 -5.00 7.75 -22.44
C ALA A 28 -6.34 7.51 -23.16
N PRO A 29 -6.40 6.97 -24.41
CA PRO A 29 -7.68 6.64 -25.07
C PRO A 29 -8.52 5.64 -24.28
N ALA A 30 -7.91 4.60 -23.70
CA ALA A 30 -8.63 3.60 -22.89
C ALA A 30 -9.22 4.22 -21.61
N VAL A 31 -8.48 5.09 -20.92
CA VAL A 31 -9.00 5.82 -19.77
C VAL A 31 -10.14 6.75 -20.17
N ALA A 32 -9.99 7.45 -21.31
CA ALA A 32 -11.03 8.32 -21.86
C ALA A 32 -12.33 7.58 -22.19
N GLU A 33 -12.22 6.35 -22.72
CA GLU A 33 -13.36 5.47 -22.95
C GLU A 33 -14.04 5.07 -21.64
N MET A 34 -13.27 4.62 -20.63
CA MET A 34 -13.81 4.26 -19.32
C MET A 34 -14.55 5.42 -18.63
N LEU A 35 -14.08 6.66 -18.78
CA LEU A 35 -14.74 7.85 -18.24
C LEU A 35 -16.14 8.09 -18.85
N ARG A 36 -16.43 7.51 -20.01
CA ARG A 36 -17.69 7.67 -20.75
C ARG A 36 -18.61 6.46 -20.69
N LEU A 37 -18.18 5.36 -20.05
CA LEU A 37 -18.96 4.14 -20.02
C LEU A 37 -20.32 4.37 -19.36
N PRO A 38 -21.43 4.06 -20.03
CA PRO A 38 -22.76 4.20 -19.46
C PRO A 38 -22.91 3.23 -18.27
N GLY A 39 -23.52 3.69 -17.20
CA GLY A 39 -23.74 2.88 -16.00
C GLY A 39 -22.57 2.91 -15.01
N LEU A 40 -21.49 3.61 -15.29
CA LEU A 40 -20.43 3.92 -14.32
C LEU A 40 -20.50 5.39 -13.88
N GLU A 41 -20.26 5.63 -12.60
CA GLU A 41 -19.99 6.94 -12.02
C GLU A 41 -18.53 6.96 -11.57
N VAL A 42 -17.64 7.50 -12.39
CA VAL A 42 -16.21 7.52 -12.07
C VAL A 42 -15.95 8.60 -11.02
N ARG A 43 -15.65 8.18 -9.78
CA ARG A 43 -15.43 9.04 -8.62
C ARG A 43 -13.96 9.30 -8.30
N GLY A 44 -13.05 8.61 -8.97
CA GLY A 44 -11.62 8.82 -8.79
C GLY A 44 -10.78 8.19 -9.89
N LEU A 45 -9.60 8.74 -10.08
CA LEU A 45 -8.54 8.17 -10.90
C LEU A 45 -7.31 8.00 -10.03
N PHE A 46 -6.67 6.82 -10.02
CA PHE A 46 -5.58 6.57 -9.10
C PHE A 46 -4.45 5.74 -9.67
N THR A 47 -3.28 5.92 -9.10
CA THR A 47 -2.15 4.99 -9.21
C THR A 47 -1.71 4.48 -7.86
N HIS A 48 -0.78 3.51 -7.82
CA HIS A 48 -0.18 3.00 -6.59
C HIS A 48 1.33 3.00 -6.70
N LEU A 49 1.99 3.58 -5.70
CA LEU A 49 3.45 3.71 -5.67
C LEU A 49 4.08 2.41 -5.18
N ALA A 50 5.10 1.93 -5.89
CA ALA A 50 5.70 0.63 -5.63
C ALA A 50 6.72 0.64 -4.48
N VAL A 51 7.50 1.74 -4.35
CA VAL A 51 8.66 1.82 -3.44
C VAL A 51 8.67 3.11 -2.60
N ALA A 52 7.49 3.71 -2.37
CA ALA A 52 7.38 4.96 -1.60
C ALA A 52 7.77 4.83 -0.11
N ASP A 53 8.01 3.61 0.36
CA ASP A 53 8.44 3.28 1.72
C ASP A 53 9.98 3.17 1.85
N SER A 54 10.71 3.22 0.75
CA SER A 54 12.16 3.18 0.72
C SER A 54 12.78 4.59 0.76
N PRO A 55 13.83 4.81 1.56
CA PRO A 55 14.59 6.05 1.57
C PRO A 55 15.70 6.08 0.49
N ALA A 56 15.92 5.00 -0.25
CA ALA A 56 16.97 4.90 -1.25
C ALA A 56 16.76 5.91 -2.39
N PRO A 57 17.82 6.61 -2.85
CA PRO A 57 17.69 7.61 -3.91
C PRO A 57 17.10 7.08 -5.21
N GLU A 58 17.45 5.86 -5.60
CA GLU A 58 16.92 5.17 -6.78
C GLU A 58 15.41 4.90 -6.65
N ASP A 59 14.93 4.51 -5.48
CA ASP A 59 13.53 4.27 -5.20
C ASP A 59 12.73 5.58 -5.15
N ALA A 60 13.34 6.63 -4.61
CA ALA A 60 12.76 7.97 -4.66
C ALA A 60 12.66 8.49 -6.11
N ALA A 61 13.66 8.24 -6.94
CA ALA A 61 13.64 8.56 -8.36
C ALA A 61 12.56 7.77 -9.10
N PHE A 62 12.43 6.47 -8.83
CA PHE A 62 11.38 5.63 -9.41
C PHE A 62 9.97 6.11 -9.00
N THR A 63 9.78 6.43 -7.72
CA THR A 63 8.53 6.99 -7.21
C THR A 63 8.16 8.29 -7.94
N ARG A 64 9.15 9.15 -8.19
CA ARG A 64 8.96 10.39 -8.97
C ARG A 64 8.51 10.05 -10.39
N THR A 65 9.16 9.10 -11.06
CA THR A 65 8.78 8.66 -12.41
C THR A 65 7.33 8.17 -12.46
N GLN A 66 6.86 7.42 -11.44
CA GLN A 66 5.47 6.99 -11.35
C GLN A 66 4.50 8.19 -11.23
N LEU A 67 4.82 9.16 -10.39
CA LEU A 67 4.00 10.36 -10.22
C LEU A 67 3.96 11.19 -11.50
N ASP A 68 5.11 11.41 -12.14
CA ASP A 68 5.21 12.18 -13.38
C ASP A 68 4.41 11.54 -14.53
N ALA A 69 4.43 10.20 -14.64
CA ALA A 69 3.62 9.46 -15.60
C ALA A 69 2.11 9.62 -15.34
N PHE A 70 1.70 9.57 -14.07
CA PHE A 70 0.30 9.76 -13.68
C PHE A 70 -0.18 11.18 -13.97
N GLU A 71 0.62 12.19 -13.63
CA GLU A 71 0.34 13.60 -13.92
C GLU A 71 0.30 13.88 -15.44
N ALA A 72 1.22 13.26 -16.20
CA ALA A 72 1.23 13.41 -17.66
C ALA A 72 -0.06 12.89 -18.30
N LEU A 73 -0.54 11.70 -17.83
CA LEU A 73 -1.83 11.17 -18.25
C LEU A 73 -2.98 12.14 -17.90
N ALA A 74 -3.00 12.66 -16.68
CA ALA A 74 -4.04 13.58 -16.23
C ALA A 74 -4.03 14.88 -17.07
N ARG A 75 -2.85 15.45 -17.34
CA ARG A 75 -2.71 16.62 -18.22
C ARG A 75 -3.21 16.33 -19.63
N LYS A 76 -2.85 15.19 -20.21
CA LYS A 76 -3.29 14.77 -21.54
C LYS A 76 -4.81 14.67 -21.64
N LEU A 77 -5.45 14.06 -20.64
CA LEU A 77 -6.91 13.94 -20.61
C LEU A 77 -7.59 15.31 -20.45
N ARG A 78 -7.10 16.16 -19.56
CA ARG A 78 -7.60 17.54 -19.40
C ARG A 78 -7.44 18.35 -20.69
N GLY A 79 -6.28 18.24 -21.35
CA GLY A 79 -6.03 18.90 -22.64
C GLY A 79 -6.95 18.40 -23.77
N ALA A 80 -7.45 17.17 -23.67
CA ALA A 80 -8.47 16.62 -24.57
C ALA A 80 -9.92 16.98 -24.17
N GLY A 81 -10.10 17.86 -23.18
CA GLY A 81 -11.40 18.38 -22.76
C GLY A 81 -12.15 17.53 -21.73
N TYR A 82 -11.47 16.52 -21.11
CA TYR A 82 -12.11 15.73 -20.06
C TYR A 82 -12.06 16.42 -18.71
N THR A 83 -13.19 16.52 -18.04
CA THR A 83 -13.25 16.83 -16.60
C THR A 83 -12.88 15.55 -15.83
N LEU A 84 -11.77 15.61 -15.07
CA LEU A 84 -11.31 14.46 -14.30
C LEU A 84 -11.93 14.46 -12.89
N PRO A 85 -12.25 13.27 -12.36
CA PRO A 85 -12.57 13.11 -10.95
C PRO A 85 -11.31 13.37 -10.10
N PRO A 86 -11.45 13.47 -8.77
CA PRO A 86 -10.30 13.57 -7.87
C PRO A 86 -9.24 12.52 -8.14
N LEU A 87 -7.97 12.95 -8.14
CA LEU A 87 -6.81 12.08 -8.32
C LEU A 87 -6.32 11.58 -6.96
N HIS A 88 -5.70 10.38 -6.94
CA HIS A 88 -4.98 9.90 -5.74
C HIS A 88 -3.87 8.91 -6.07
N ALA A 89 -2.72 9.05 -5.41
CA ALA A 89 -1.55 8.20 -5.61
C ALA A 89 -1.04 7.59 -4.29
N GLN A 90 -1.16 8.31 -3.18
CA GLN A 90 -0.46 8.03 -1.94
C GLN A 90 -1.19 7.06 -1.03
N ALA A 91 -0.48 6.01 -0.59
CA ALA A 91 -0.79 5.19 0.56
C ALA A 91 0.05 5.65 1.76
N SER A 92 0.07 4.94 2.88
CA SER A 92 0.69 5.35 4.14
C SER A 92 2.08 5.99 3.98
N CYS A 93 3.03 5.29 3.37
CA CYS A 93 4.39 5.81 3.22
C CYS A 93 4.52 6.90 2.17
N GLY A 94 3.71 6.86 1.11
CA GLY A 94 3.62 7.95 0.15
C GLY A 94 3.16 9.26 0.80
N ILE A 95 2.18 9.21 1.70
CA ILE A 95 1.70 10.38 2.47
C ILE A 95 2.83 10.94 3.35
N LEU A 96 3.61 10.07 3.97
CA LEU A 96 4.64 10.45 4.94
C LEU A 96 5.93 10.94 4.27
N ASN A 97 6.31 10.39 3.12
CA ASN A 97 7.63 10.60 2.52
C ASN A 97 7.64 11.50 1.29
N GLN A 98 6.52 11.60 0.56
CA GLN A 98 6.50 12.33 -0.69
C GLN A 98 5.91 13.74 -0.54
N PRO A 99 6.36 14.72 -1.35
CA PRO A 99 5.66 16.00 -1.49
C PRO A 99 4.20 15.73 -1.83
N GLN A 100 3.30 16.54 -1.32
CA GLN A 100 1.87 16.41 -1.61
C GLN A 100 1.64 16.64 -3.10
N PRO A 101 1.26 15.64 -3.90
CA PRO A 101 0.73 15.89 -5.22
C PRO A 101 -0.63 16.58 -5.08
N ASP A 102 -1.09 17.24 -6.14
CA ASP A 102 -2.45 17.79 -6.20
C ASP A 102 -3.47 16.64 -6.28
N CYS A 103 -3.72 16.02 -5.16
CA CYS A 103 -4.57 14.84 -5.01
C CYS A 103 -5.77 15.15 -4.09
N GLY A 104 -6.97 14.77 -4.56
CA GLY A 104 -8.21 14.94 -3.80
C GLY A 104 -8.42 13.91 -2.69
N TYR A 105 -7.68 12.77 -2.71
CA TYR A 105 -7.77 11.69 -1.72
C TYR A 105 -6.41 11.19 -1.31
N ALA A 106 -6.32 10.69 -0.07
CA ALA A 106 -5.22 9.89 0.45
C ALA A 106 -5.75 8.51 0.92
N ARG A 107 -4.90 7.47 0.81
CA ARG A 107 -5.27 6.10 1.18
C ARG A 107 -4.40 5.59 2.32
N PRO A 108 -4.50 6.13 3.55
CA PRO A 108 -3.77 5.59 4.69
C PRO A 108 -4.23 4.15 4.94
N GLY A 109 -3.28 3.26 5.08
CA GLY A 109 -3.50 1.84 5.34
C GLY A 109 -2.78 1.42 6.61
N ILE A 110 -1.59 0.83 6.49
CA ILE A 110 -0.85 0.27 7.63
C ILE A 110 -0.57 1.29 8.75
N ALA A 111 -0.41 2.57 8.42
CA ALA A 111 -0.22 3.63 9.42
C ALA A 111 -1.41 3.78 10.38
N LEU A 112 -2.64 3.45 9.96
CA LEU A 112 -3.82 3.45 10.83
C LEU A 112 -3.76 2.38 11.92
N TYR A 113 -2.98 1.32 11.69
CA TYR A 113 -2.74 0.27 12.68
C TYR A 113 -1.54 0.58 13.61
N GLY A 114 -0.96 1.77 13.47
CA GLY A 114 0.19 2.16 14.27
C GLY A 114 1.49 1.51 13.84
N ALA A 115 1.57 1.06 12.59
CA ALA A 115 2.74 0.40 12.03
C ALA A 115 3.19 1.07 10.72
N LEU A 116 4.44 0.84 10.35
CA LEU A 116 5.02 1.23 9.08
C LEU A 116 5.54 -0.01 8.36
N SER A 117 5.57 0.02 7.01
CA SER A 117 6.00 -1.13 6.22
C SER A 117 7.51 -1.40 6.36
N THR A 118 8.30 -0.34 6.52
CA THR A 118 9.76 -0.42 6.69
C THR A 118 10.24 0.64 7.69
N ALA A 119 11.46 0.51 8.18
CA ALA A 119 12.09 1.54 9.02
C ALA A 119 12.32 2.87 8.27
N GLY A 120 12.44 2.82 6.94
CA GLY A 120 12.61 4.01 6.08
C GLY A 120 11.30 4.74 5.78
N CYS A 121 10.16 4.08 5.99
CA CYS A 121 8.86 4.71 5.88
C CYS A 121 8.72 5.78 6.98
N ALA A 122 8.39 6.98 6.62
CA ALA A 122 8.33 8.15 7.50
C ALA A 122 9.68 8.84 7.80
N ALA A 123 10.67 8.63 6.96
CA ALA A 123 11.96 9.33 7.08
C ALA A 123 11.81 10.86 7.09
N ARG A 124 10.76 11.37 6.45
CA ARG A 124 10.50 12.81 6.32
C ARG A 124 9.69 13.41 7.47
N LEU A 125 8.65 12.75 7.95
CA LEU A 125 7.71 13.32 8.92
C LEU A 125 7.85 12.77 10.33
N HIS A 126 8.51 11.63 10.50
CA HIS A 126 8.72 10.98 11.81
C HIS A 126 7.47 10.97 12.72
N PRO A 127 6.32 10.49 12.24
CA PRO A 127 5.10 10.54 13.03
C PRO A 127 5.20 9.62 14.25
N VAL A 128 4.63 10.05 15.37
CA VAL A 128 4.42 9.16 16.51
C VAL A 128 3.18 8.33 16.25
N LEU A 129 3.37 7.03 16.02
CA LEU A 129 2.28 6.07 15.79
C LEU A 129 2.05 5.24 17.06
N ALA A 130 0.78 5.06 17.42
CA ALA A 130 0.38 4.19 18.52
C ALA A 130 -0.18 2.87 17.94
N PRO A 131 0.31 1.68 18.36
CA PRO A 131 -0.24 0.41 17.94
C PRO A 131 -1.74 0.32 18.22
N ALA A 132 -2.54 0.03 17.20
CA ALA A 132 -3.98 -0.16 17.30
C ALA A 132 -4.40 -1.64 17.33
N LEU A 133 -3.43 -2.57 17.12
CA LEU A 133 -3.65 -4.01 17.11
C LEU A 133 -2.82 -4.68 18.20
N ALA A 134 -3.44 -5.56 18.96
CA ALA A 134 -2.77 -6.42 19.92
C ALA A 134 -3.15 -7.88 19.67
N LEU A 135 -2.15 -8.75 19.50
CA LEU A 135 -2.33 -10.19 19.41
C LEU A 135 -2.07 -10.82 20.77
N ARG A 136 -3.04 -11.57 21.32
CA ARG A 136 -2.93 -12.26 22.60
C ARG A 136 -3.13 -13.75 22.40
N ALA A 137 -2.29 -14.55 23.03
CA ALA A 137 -2.40 -15.99 22.99
C ALA A 137 -2.16 -16.59 24.39
N ARG A 138 -2.77 -17.73 24.67
CA ARG A 138 -2.59 -18.45 25.93
C ARG A 138 -1.26 -19.21 25.89
N VAL A 139 -0.46 -19.10 26.94
CA VAL A 139 0.70 -19.96 27.16
C VAL A 139 0.21 -21.31 27.60
N VAL A 140 0.55 -22.38 26.87
CA VAL A 140 0.12 -23.78 27.10
C VAL A 140 1.16 -24.53 27.92
N SER A 141 2.45 -24.24 27.68
CA SER A 141 3.58 -24.89 28.38
C SER A 141 4.78 -23.97 28.41
N VAL A 142 5.60 -24.09 29.46
CA VAL A 142 6.90 -23.42 29.55
C VAL A 142 7.96 -24.47 29.86
N ARG A 143 9.04 -24.51 29.11
CA ARG A 143 10.16 -25.43 29.29
C ARG A 143 11.48 -24.67 29.37
N ARG A 144 12.42 -25.21 30.11
CA ARG A 144 13.80 -24.73 30.12
C ARG A 144 14.62 -25.56 29.15
N VAL A 145 15.35 -24.91 28.27
CA VAL A 145 16.27 -25.52 27.31
C VAL A 145 17.70 -25.12 27.69
N PRO A 146 18.56 -26.09 28.01
CA PRO A 146 19.97 -25.85 28.33
C PRO A 146 20.74 -25.21 27.15
N PRO A 147 21.90 -24.59 27.46
CA PRO A 147 22.79 -24.14 26.40
C PRO A 147 23.20 -25.26 25.45
N GLY A 148 23.23 -25.04 24.15
CA GLY A 148 23.60 -26.03 23.12
C GLY A 148 22.47 -26.92 22.63
N GLU A 149 21.37 -27.07 23.39
CA GLU A 149 20.23 -27.87 22.97
C GLU A 149 19.36 -27.15 21.94
N GLY A 150 18.76 -27.95 21.07
CA GLY A 150 17.84 -27.48 20.05
C GLY A 150 16.37 -27.67 20.43
N ALA A 151 15.48 -26.92 19.78
CA ALA A 151 14.04 -27.06 19.95
C ALA A 151 13.30 -27.01 18.62
N GLY A 152 12.16 -27.72 18.54
CA GLY A 152 11.29 -27.77 17.38
C GLY A 152 11.78 -28.68 16.26
N TYR A 153 11.01 -28.74 15.18
CA TYR A 153 11.36 -29.53 14.00
C TYR A 153 12.65 -29.01 13.35
N GLY A 154 13.50 -29.94 12.95
CA GLY A 154 14.81 -29.63 12.37
C GLY A 154 15.78 -28.95 13.33
N LEU A 155 15.45 -28.81 14.63
CA LEU A 155 16.27 -28.14 15.64
C LEU A 155 16.71 -26.73 15.18
N ALA A 156 15.88 -26.03 14.42
CA ALA A 156 16.17 -24.73 13.83
C ALA A 156 16.50 -23.66 14.89
N PHE A 157 15.93 -23.76 16.07
CA PHE A 157 16.34 -22.96 17.23
C PHE A 157 17.38 -23.73 18.05
N ARG A 158 18.51 -23.07 18.38
CA ARG A 158 19.50 -23.59 19.34
C ARG A 158 19.73 -22.58 20.45
N ALA A 159 19.60 -23.03 21.69
CA ALA A 159 19.78 -22.19 22.87
C ALA A 159 21.27 -21.84 23.07
N ARG A 160 21.64 -20.58 22.95
CA ARG A 160 23.00 -20.08 23.24
C ARG A 160 23.27 -19.94 24.74
N ARG A 161 22.22 -19.88 25.55
CA ARG A 161 22.23 -19.78 27.01
C ARG A 161 21.02 -20.55 27.56
N SER A 162 20.96 -20.80 28.86
CA SER A 162 19.75 -21.35 29.47
C SER A 162 18.53 -20.48 29.12
N THR A 163 17.62 -21.03 28.34
CA THR A 163 16.49 -20.31 27.72
C THR A 163 15.17 -20.91 28.16
N ARG A 164 14.21 -20.08 28.54
CA ARG A 164 12.81 -20.51 28.72
C ARG A 164 12.07 -20.38 27.40
N LEU A 165 11.51 -21.48 26.91
CA LEU A 165 10.62 -21.50 25.76
C LEU A 165 9.19 -21.64 26.22
N ALA A 166 8.29 -20.85 25.64
CA ALA A 166 6.86 -20.96 25.83
C ALA A 166 6.20 -21.52 24.57
N VAL A 167 5.34 -22.51 24.75
CA VAL A 167 4.40 -22.94 23.71
C VAL A 167 3.13 -22.14 23.89
N VAL A 168 2.69 -21.49 22.81
CA VAL A 168 1.49 -20.65 22.82
C VAL A 168 0.45 -21.21 21.87
N ALA A 169 -0.83 -21.05 22.21
CA ALA A 169 -1.96 -21.57 21.42
C ALA A 169 -2.28 -20.65 20.22
N ILE A 170 -1.31 -20.52 19.31
CA ILE A 170 -1.42 -19.70 18.08
C ILE A 170 -0.40 -20.18 17.06
N GLY A 171 -0.70 -20.00 15.79
CA GLY A 171 0.15 -20.42 14.67
C GLY A 171 -0.23 -21.80 14.16
N TYR A 172 0.51 -22.28 13.19
CA TYR A 172 0.29 -23.56 12.54
C TYR A 172 -1.08 -23.64 11.84
N ALA A 173 -1.35 -22.66 10.98
CA ALA A 173 -2.54 -22.66 10.13
C ALA A 173 -2.20 -23.14 8.72
#